data_a09333f711371fe90ff40f49b0f8e00e
#
_entry.id   a09333f711371fe90ff40f49b0f8e00e
#
_cell.length_a   1.000
_cell.length_b   1.000
_cell.length_c   1.000
_cell.angle_alpha   90.00
_cell.angle_beta   90.00
_cell.angle_gamma   90.00
#
_symmetry.space_group_name_H-M   'P 1'
#
loop_
_entity.id
_entity.type
_entity.pdbx_description
1 polymer ?
#
loop_
_entity_poly.entity_id
_entity_poly.type
_entity_poly.pdbx_seq_one_letter_code
_entity_poly.pdbx_strand_id
1 'polypeptide(L)'
;MVIPPDRMFAAQWLYQLSIASSVMSIIAVPFSSSIIAHEKMDIYAYISIFDSVMKLLIVFLLAIAPFDKLIFYATLLFCIQILDFLFNQIYCHIKFPESHIIKVWDKDLLKSMGGFASWSLVGNFSYVFYSQGINLLINMFCGAAVNAARGIAVQVENAINQFTTNIQTAINPQIIKSYSQNNMHRMFTLIFASSKVCFYLMYLLTLPVMLEATFILGIWLGKYPDHTVNFLRLTLINTILSTLVNPMFTANLATGKVRIYHTLIGTLNVVCMPITYVVIRLTGIPETLFLLTVIMNMVGIFLRLFIMRKQIGMPITMWLHKVLLHIVLVVFSGAIIPFILYCMMDDTVSRFFAVCIACVICITLASYFLGLNGHERQMMTCKVIDIYHKKFRR
;
A
#
# COMPACT_ATOMS: atom_id res chain seq x y z
N MET A 1 -16.75 -2.48 -23.87
CA MET A 1 -15.99 -1.35 -24.47
C MET A 1 -16.10 -1.47 -25.96
N VAL A 2 -16.55 -0.42 -26.65
CA VAL A 2 -16.55 -0.37 -28.12
C VAL A 2 -15.23 0.31 -28.52
N ILE A 3 -14.31 -0.48 -29.10
CA ILE A 3 -13.01 0.02 -29.58
C ILE A 3 -13.20 0.40 -31.06
N PRO A 4 -12.79 1.62 -31.48
CA PRO A 4 -12.85 2.02 -32.88
C PRO A 4 -12.05 1.04 -33.73
N PRO A 5 -12.55 0.69 -34.98
CA PRO A 5 -11.90 -0.31 -35.83
C PRO A 5 -10.44 0.01 -36.19
N ASP A 6 -10.12 1.29 -36.36
CA ASP A 6 -8.79 1.81 -36.66
C ASP A 6 -7.79 1.63 -35.48
N ARG A 7 -8.27 1.43 -34.25
CA ARG A 7 -7.46 1.20 -33.06
C ARG A 7 -7.42 -0.27 -32.61
N MET A 8 -8.11 -1.15 -33.31
CA MET A 8 -8.21 -2.57 -32.91
C MET A 8 -6.84 -3.26 -32.89
N PHE A 9 -5.98 -2.99 -33.88
CA PHE A 9 -4.63 -3.57 -33.93
C PHE A 9 -3.78 -3.11 -32.71
N ALA A 10 -3.78 -1.83 -32.40
CA ALA A 10 -3.03 -1.30 -31.24
C ALA A 10 -3.57 -1.87 -29.90
N ALA A 11 -4.88 -2.02 -29.77
CA ALA A 11 -5.50 -2.60 -28.60
C ALA A 11 -5.15 -4.09 -28.45
N GLN A 12 -5.13 -4.85 -29.53
CA GLN A 12 -4.74 -6.27 -29.54
C GLN A 12 -3.27 -6.45 -29.19
N TRP A 13 -2.38 -5.60 -29.73
CA TRP A 13 -0.96 -5.59 -29.41
C TRP A 13 -0.73 -5.32 -27.92
N LEU A 14 -1.35 -4.27 -27.37
CA LEU A 14 -1.31 -3.95 -25.95
C LEU A 14 -1.79 -5.12 -25.07
N TYR A 15 -2.89 -5.77 -25.48
CA TYR A 15 -3.44 -6.92 -24.76
C TYR A 15 -2.45 -8.10 -24.69
N GLN A 16 -1.84 -8.46 -25.81
CA GLN A 16 -0.86 -9.56 -25.86
C GLN A 16 0.38 -9.25 -25.03
N LEU A 17 0.92 -8.03 -25.12
CA LEU A 17 2.06 -7.62 -24.29
C LEU A 17 1.72 -7.54 -22.80
N SER A 18 0.49 -7.18 -22.43
CA SER A 18 0.04 -7.20 -21.04
C SER A 18 -0.03 -8.61 -20.48
N ILE A 19 -0.47 -9.59 -21.27
CA ILE A 19 -0.43 -11.01 -20.89
C ILE A 19 1.02 -11.47 -20.72
N ALA A 20 1.90 -11.17 -21.67
CA ALA A 20 3.30 -11.53 -21.60
C ALA A 20 3.99 -10.91 -20.37
N SER A 21 3.72 -9.63 -20.08
CA SER A 21 4.21 -8.95 -18.86
C SER A 21 3.72 -9.63 -17.59
N SER A 22 2.46 -10.05 -17.55
CA SER A 22 1.90 -10.75 -16.39
C SER A 22 2.59 -12.10 -16.15
N VAL A 23 2.84 -12.85 -17.22
CA VAL A 23 3.60 -14.12 -17.14
C VAL A 23 5.02 -13.87 -16.62
N MET A 24 5.72 -12.88 -17.18
CA MET A 24 7.08 -12.52 -16.73
C MET A 24 7.10 -12.10 -15.26
N SER A 25 6.10 -11.33 -14.80
CA SER A 25 5.98 -10.93 -13.40
C SER A 25 5.85 -12.15 -12.48
N ILE A 26 5.05 -13.14 -12.85
CA ILE A 26 4.88 -14.38 -12.05
C ILE A 26 6.20 -15.15 -11.98
N ILE A 27 6.92 -15.29 -13.09
CA ILE A 27 8.22 -15.97 -13.14
C ILE A 27 9.28 -15.23 -12.34
N ALA A 28 9.19 -13.89 -12.22
CA ALA A 28 10.12 -13.07 -11.45
C ALA A 28 9.95 -13.19 -9.92
N VAL A 29 8.76 -13.61 -9.43
CA VAL A 29 8.44 -13.66 -7.99
C VAL A 29 9.48 -14.44 -7.16
N PRO A 30 9.93 -15.65 -7.52
CA PRO A 30 10.90 -16.38 -6.72
C PRO A 30 12.22 -15.63 -6.54
N PHE A 31 12.71 -14.95 -7.58
CA PHE A 31 13.97 -14.21 -7.53
C PHE A 31 13.87 -12.96 -6.66
N SER A 32 12.82 -12.14 -6.85
CA SER A 32 12.61 -10.98 -6.00
C SER A 32 12.37 -11.36 -4.54
N SER A 33 11.67 -12.46 -4.28
CA SER A 33 11.46 -13.00 -2.94
C SER A 33 12.77 -13.47 -2.28
N SER A 34 13.69 -14.06 -3.04
CA SER A 34 15.03 -14.44 -2.54
C SER A 34 15.83 -13.21 -2.12
N ILE A 35 15.85 -12.14 -2.89
CA ILE A 35 16.52 -10.88 -2.53
C ILE A 35 15.98 -10.32 -1.20
N ILE A 36 14.65 -10.32 -1.05
CA ILE A 36 13.98 -9.83 0.17
C ILE A 36 14.27 -10.76 1.36
N ALA A 37 14.25 -12.08 1.16
CA ALA A 37 14.52 -13.07 2.22
C ALA A 37 15.96 -12.97 2.75
N HIS A 38 16.91 -12.64 1.89
CA HIS A 38 18.31 -12.37 2.27
C HIS A 38 18.53 -10.96 2.83
N GLU A 39 17.46 -10.18 3.05
CA GLU A 39 17.51 -8.82 3.60
C GLU A 39 18.37 -7.85 2.76
N LYS A 40 18.56 -8.11 1.44
CA LYS A 40 19.34 -7.27 0.51
C LYS A 40 18.49 -6.11 0.00
N MET A 41 18.08 -5.21 0.94
CA MET A 41 17.21 -4.09 0.64
C MET A 41 17.87 -3.01 -0.22
N ASP A 42 19.19 -2.93 -0.22
CA ASP A 42 19.98 -2.07 -1.10
C ASP A 42 19.76 -2.42 -2.58
N ILE A 43 19.84 -3.70 -2.91
CA ILE A 43 19.58 -4.18 -4.29
C ILE A 43 18.13 -3.97 -4.70
N TYR A 44 17.20 -4.28 -3.79
CA TYR A 44 15.78 -4.04 -4.03
C TYR A 44 15.51 -2.54 -4.31
N ALA A 45 16.16 -1.64 -3.56
CA ALA A 45 16.04 -0.19 -3.77
C ALA A 45 16.62 0.24 -5.13
N TYR A 46 17.80 -0.27 -5.54
CA TYR A 46 18.38 0.04 -6.83
C TYR A 46 17.50 -0.40 -8.00
N ILE A 47 16.91 -1.60 -7.94
CA ILE A 47 15.98 -2.08 -8.95
C ILE A 47 14.73 -1.18 -9.02
N SER A 48 14.15 -0.80 -7.87
CA SER A 48 12.99 0.10 -7.82
C SER A 48 13.29 1.49 -8.36
N ILE A 49 14.48 2.02 -8.12
CA ILE A 49 14.92 3.31 -8.67
C ILE A 49 15.09 3.20 -10.20
N PHE A 50 15.75 2.13 -10.66
CA PHE A 50 15.93 1.87 -12.09
C PHE A 50 14.58 1.78 -12.82
N ASP A 51 13.64 0.98 -12.31
CA ASP A 51 12.29 0.86 -12.85
C ASP A 51 11.57 2.22 -12.94
N SER A 52 11.66 3.02 -11.87
CA SER A 52 11.03 4.35 -11.82
C SER A 52 11.64 5.33 -12.84
N VAL A 53 12.97 5.35 -12.96
CA VAL A 53 13.68 6.19 -13.92
C VAL A 53 13.37 5.77 -15.34
N MET A 54 13.33 4.46 -15.62
CA MET A 54 13.00 3.95 -16.95
C MET A 54 11.54 4.26 -17.33
N LYS A 55 10.60 4.16 -16.40
CA LYS A 55 9.19 4.56 -16.66
C LYS A 55 9.07 6.07 -16.92
N LEU A 56 9.83 6.90 -16.24
CA LEU A 56 9.89 8.33 -16.51
C LEU A 56 10.47 8.60 -17.90
N LEU A 57 11.55 7.90 -18.26
CA LEU A 57 12.17 8.01 -19.59
C LEU A 57 11.20 7.63 -20.72
N ILE A 58 10.35 6.61 -20.52
CA ILE A 58 9.29 6.25 -21.47
C ILE A 58 8.37 7.45 -21.74
N VAL A 59 7.98 8.20 -20.69
CA VAL A 59 7.09 9.36 -20.87
C VAL A 59 7.73 10.40 -21.78
N PHE A 60 9.02 10.67 -21.62
CA PHE A 60 9.75 11.59 -22.51
C PHE A 60 9.88 11.03 -23.95
N LEU A 61 10.19 9.75 -24.09
CA LEU A 61 10.29 9.11 -25.39
C LEU A 61 8.94 9.13 -26.14
N LEU A 62 7.83 8.98 -25.46
CA LEU A 62 6.49 9.09 -26.03
C LEU A 62 6.16 10.48 -26.60
N ALA A 63 6.75 11.54 -26.02
CA ALA A 63 6.55 12.90 -26.50
C ALA A 63 7.21 13.12 -27.88
N ILE A 64 8.32 12.42 -28.15
CA ILE A 64 9.17 12.60 -29.36
C ILE A 64 8.87 11.53 -30.42
N ALA A 65 8.22 10.40 -30.02
CA ALA A 65 8.04 9.25 -30.90
C ALA A 65 7.14 9.54 -32.12
N PRO A 66 7.57 9.19 -33.33
CA PRO A 66 6.79 9.34 -34.58
C PRO A 66 5.80 8.19 -34.77
N PHE A 67 5.86 7.13 -33.93
CA PHE A 67 5.04 5.92 -34.06
C PHE A 67 3.73 6.02 -33.30
N ASP A 68 2.84 5.03 -33.46
CA ASP A 68 1.64 4.92 -32.64
C ASP A 68 2.04 4.85 -31.16
N LYS A 69 1.64 5.87 -30.41
CA LYS A 69 2.03 6.06 -29.02
C LYS A 69 1.61 4.90 -28.10
N LEU A 70 0.47 4.24 -28.41
CA LEU A 70 -0.05 3.14 -27.60
C LEU A 70 0.80 1.87 -27.77
N ILE A 71 1.14 1.53 -29.02
CA ILE A 71 1.99 0.38 -29.33
C ILE A 71 3.39 0.58 -28.77
N PHE A 72 3.95 1.77 -28.98
CA PHE A 72 5.28 2.12 -28.51
C PHE A 72 5.37 2.07 -26.97
N TYR A 73 4.37 2.63 -26.28
CA TYR A 73 4.28 2.58 -24.83
C TYR A 73 4.24 1.15 -24.28
N ALA A 74 3.36 0.31 -24.82
CA ALA A 74 3.22 -1.08 -24.39
C ALA A 74 4.52 -1.87 -24.60
N THR A 75 5.18 -1.66 -25.75
CA THR A 75 6.45 -2.34 -26.08
C THR A 75 7.56 -1.93 -25.13
N LEU A 76 7.71 -0.64 -24.83
CA LEU A 76 8.74 -0.14 -23.90
C LEU A 76 8.51 -0.63 -22.48
N LEU A 77 7.26 -0.65 -22.00
CA LEU A 77 6.94 -1.21 -20.68
C LEU A 77 7.30 -2.70 -20.59
N PHE A 78 7.02 -3.46 -21.65
CA PHE A 78 7.38 -4.88 -21.70
C PHE A 78 8.91 -5.08 -21.71
N CYS A 79 9.65 -4.22 -22.44
CA CYS A 79 11.12 -4.24 -22.42
C CYS A 79 11.68 -3.98 -21.00
N ILE A 80 11.14 -3.00 -20.28
CA ILE A 80 11.57 -2.76 -18.88
C ILE A 80 11.29 -3.99 -18.03
N GLN A 81 10.11 -4.60 -18.14
CA GLN A 81 9.77 -5.80 -17.40
C GLN A 81 10.74 -6.97 -17.67
N ILE A 82 11.20 -7.13 -18.91
CA ILE A 82 12.24 -8.12 -19.26
C ILE A 82 13.56 -7.75 -18.59
N LEU A 83 13.97 -6.50 -18.64
CA LEU A 83 15.23 -6.05 -18.01
C LEU A 83 15.21 -6.28 -16.50
N ASP A 84 14.12 -5.93 -15.83
CA ASP A 84 13.94 -6.17 -14.40
C ASP A 84 14.01 -7.66 -14.06
N PHE A 85 13.34 -8.51 -14.87
CA PHE A 85 13.39 -9.95 -14.69
C PHE A 85 14.83 -10.49 -14.85
N LEU A 86 15.51 -10.10 -15.93
CA LEU A 86 16.90 -10.55 -16.18
C LEU A 86 17.85 -10.10 -15.08
N PHE A 87 17.70 -8.87 -14.60
CA PHE A 87 18.52 -8.35 -13.52
C PHE A 87 18.33 -9.16 -12.22
N ASN A 88 17.08 -9.39 -11.82
CA ASN A 88 16.75 -10.20 -10.64
C ASN A 88 17.29 -11.63 -10.79
N GLN A 89 17.09 -12.26 -11.95
CA GLN A 89 17.52 -13.62 -12.22
C GLN A 89 19.06 -13.75 -12.18
N ILE A 90 19.78 -12.87 -12.89
CA ILE A 90 21.25 -12.89 -12.95
C ILE A 90 21.84 -12.64 -11.57
N TYR A 91 21.32 -11.64 -10.85
CA TYR A 91 21.81 -11.34 -9.50
C TYR A 91 21.61 -12.51 -8.54
N CYS A 92 20.42 -13.13 -8.51
CA CYS A 92 20.14 -14.28 -7.67
C CYS A 92 21.01 -15.46 -8.05
N HIS A 93 21.19 -15.75 -9.33
CA HIS A 93 21.98 -16.87 -9.80
C HIS A 93 23.47 -16.77 -9.40
N ILE A 94 24.02 -15.54 -9.38
CA ILE A 94 25.42 -15.28 -8.98
C ILE A 94 25.61 -15.31 -7.46
N LYS A 95 24.62 -14.78 -6.69
CA LYS A 95 24.80 -14.53 -5.26
C LYS A 95 24.16 -15.58 -4.36
N PHE A 96 23.15 -16.30 -4.83
CA PHE A 96 22.37 -17.25 -4.05
C PHE A 96 22.38 -18.65 -4.67
N PRO A 97 23.18 -19.60 -4.10
CA PRO A 97 23.28 -20.97 -4.64
C PRO A 97 21.93 -21.69 -4.71
N GLU A 98 21.01 -21.39 -3.80
CA GLU A 98 19.66 -21.97 -3.73
C GLU A 98 18.74 -21.50 -4.85
N SER A 99 19.09 -20.46 -5.60
CA SER A 99 18.27 -19.96 -6.71
C SER A 99 18.44 -20.77 -8.01
N HIS A 100 19.28 -21.80 -7.99
CA HIS A 100 19.42 -22.72 -9.12
C HIS A 100 18.17 -23.59 -9.27
N ILE A 101 17.65 -23.68 -10.51
CA ILE A 101 16.46 -24.47 -10.80
C ILE A 101 16.83 -25.96 -10.74
N ILE A 102 16.32 -26.65 -9.72
CA ILE A 102 16.47 -28.09 -9.55
C ILE A 102 15.09 -28.73 -9.72
N LYS A 103 15.00 -29.78 -10.53
CA LYS A 103 13.78 -30.59 -10.66
C LYS A 103 13.65 -31.52 -9.45
N VAL A 104 12.97 -31.06 -8.40
CA VAL A 104 12.61 -31.87 -7.24
C VAL A 104 11.10 -32.07 -7.23
N TRP A 105 10.65 -33.31 -7.05
CA TRP A 105 9.24 -33.66 -6.93
C TRP A 105 8.96 -34.18 -5.52
N ASP A 106 8.66 -33.23 -4.62
CA ASP A 106 8.26 -33.54 -3.24
C ASP A 106 6.74 -33.34 -3.10
N LYS A 107 6.00 -34.44 -2.92
CA LYS A 107 4.54 -34.42 -2.82
C LYS A 107 4.04 -33.72 -1.55
N ASP A 108 4.73 -33.86 -0.43
CA ASP A 108 4.33 -33.29 0.85
C ASP A 108 4.55 -31.77 0.85
N LEU A 109 5.70 -31.34 0.32
CA LEU A 109 5.98 -29.93 0.10
C LEU A 109 4.95 -29.29 -0.84
N LEU A 110 4.67 -29.90 -1.99
CA LEU A 110 3.68 -29.41 -2.96
C LEU A 110 2.28 -29.34 -2.34
N LYS A 111 1.88 -30.32 -1.52
CA LYS A 111 0.58 -30.31 -0.82
C LYS A 111 0.51 -29.18 0.21
N SER A 112 1.57 -28.95 0.95
CA SER A 112 1.66 -27.86 1.92
C SER A 112 1.60 -26.48 1.24
N MET A 113 2.42 -26.29 0.20
CA MET A 113 2.44 -25.05 -0.59
C MET A 113 1.10 -24.82 -1.31
N GLY A 114 0.50 -25.87 -1.89
CA GLY A 114 -0.79 -25.80 -2.53
C GLY A 114 -1.91 -25.43 -1.56
N GLY A 115 -1.89 -25.97 -0.36
CA GLY A 115 -2.84 -25.58 0.70
C GLY A 115 -2.71 -24.12 1.11
N PHE A 116 -1.49 -23.64 1.31
CA PHE A 116 -1.22 -22.23 1.60
C PHE A 116 -1.65 -21.31 0.46
N ALA A 117 -1.27 -21.65 -0.77
CA ALA A 117 -1.60 -20.88 -1.97
C ALA A 117 -3.11 -20.81 -2.21
N SER A 118 -3.85 -21.93 -2.04
CA SER A 118 -5.30 -21.98 -2.21
C SER A 118 -6.02 -21.06 -1.23
N TRP A 119 -5.66 -21.07 0.05
CA TRP A 119 -6.26 -20.16 1.04
C TRP A 119 -5.90 -18.70 0.80
N SER A 120 -4.67 -18.42 0.38
CA SER A 120 -4.24 -17.07 -0.01
C SER A 120 -4.99 -16.58 -1.25
N LEU A 121 -5.23 -17.46 -2.22
CA LEU A 121 -6.03 -17.17 -3.42
C LEU A 121 -7.47 -16.80 -3.05
N VAL A 122 -8.11 -17.55 -2.16
CA VAL A 122 -9.47 -17.22 -1.67
C VAL A 122 -9.50 -15.85 -1.02
N GLY A 123 -8.52 -15.53 -0.19
CA GLY A 123 -8.44 -14.21 0.46
C GLY A 123 -8.24 -13.06 -0.53
N ASN A 124 -7.31 -13.23 -1.47
CA ASN A 124 -7.04 -12.23 -2.51
C ASN A 124 -8.23 -12.09 -3.48
N PHE A 125 -8.87 -13.19 -3.87
CA PHE A 125 -10.08 -13.16 -4.70
C PHE A 125 -11.21 -12.39 -4.02
N SER A 126 -11.43 -12.61 -2.73
CA SER A 126 -12.43 -11.88 -1.94
C SER A 126 -12.16 -10.37 -1.93
N TYR A 127 -10.89 -9.98 -1.81
CA TYR A 127 -10.50 -8.57 -1.87
C TYR A 127 -10.71 -7.96 -3.26
N VAL A 128 -10.31 -8.66 -4.33
CA VAL A 128 -10.52 -8.21 -5.72
C VAL A 128 -12.01 -8.12 -6.02
N PHE A 129 -12.80 -9.12 -5.63
CA PHE A 129 -14.26 -9.14 -5.81
C PHE A 129 -14.91 -7.92 -5.14
N TYR A 130 -14.52 -7.62 -3.91
CA TYR A 130 -14.98 -6.44 -3.20
C TYR A 130 -14.58 -5.13 -3.89
N SER A 131 -13.31 -4.98 -4.24
CA SER A 131 -12.79 -3.76 -4.87
C SER A 131 -13.39 -3.50 -6.25
N GLN A 132 -13.50 -4.55 -7.09
CA GLN A 132 -14.13 -4.43 -8.42
C GLN A 132 -15.65 -4.33 -8.32
N GLY A 133 -16.25 -4.95 -7.30
CA GLY A 133 -17.66 -4.82 -6.99
C GLY A 133 -18.08 -3.37 -6.72
N ILE A 134 -17.28 -2.63 -5.95
CA ILE A 134 -17.51 -1.20 -5.74
C ILE A 134 -17.46 -0.42 -7.06
N ASN A 135 -16.49 -0.71 -7.96
CA ASN A 135 -16.43 -0.11 -9.29
C ASN A 135 -17.71 -0.34 -10.09
N LEU A 136 -18.20 -1.58 -10.05
CA LEU A 136 -19.43 -1.96 -10.75
C LEU A 136 -20.63 -1.21 -10.19
N LEU A 137 -20.78 -1.16 -8.86
CA LEU A 137 -21.90 -0.47 -8.21
C LEU A 137 -21.90 1.03 -8.50
N ILE A 138 -20.74 1.68 -8.44
CA ILE A 138 -20.64 3.11 -8.77
C ILE A 138 -21.05 3.34 -10.23
N ASN A 139 -20.58 2.52 -11.18
CA ASN A 139 -20.99 2.64 -12.57
C ASN A 139 -22.49 2.42 -12.80
N MET A 140 -23.09 1.46 -12.11
CA MET A 140 -24.52 1.13 -12.26
C MET A 140 -25.44 2.19 -11.66
N PHE A 141 -25.09 2.75 -10.50
CA PHE A 141 -25.97 3.67 -9.75
C PHE A 141 -25.63 5.14 -9.94
N CYS A 142 -24.37 5.47 -10.15
CA CYS A 142 -23.90 6.86 -10.16
C CYS A 142 -23.30 7.28 -11.52
N GLY A 143 -23.06 6.34 -12.42
CA GLY A 143 -22.55 6.59 -13.75
C GLY A 143 -21.02 6.73 -13.86
N ALA A 144 -20.55 6.88 -15.10
CA ALA A 144 -19.13 6.86 -15.44
C ALA A 144 -18.33 8.05 -14.89
N ALA A 145 -18.95 9.24 -14.79
CA ALA A 145 -18.29 10.42 -14.26
C ALA A 145 -17.92 10.26 -12.78
N VAL A 146 -18.82 9.70 -11.96
CA VAL A 146 -18.57 9.43 -10.54
C VAL A 146 -17.54 8.31 -10.38
N ASN A 147 -17.51 7.32 -11.28
CA ASN A 147 -16.47 6.31 -11.26
C ASN A 147 -15.09 6.87 -11.65
N ALA A 148 -15.02 7.87 -12.52
CA ALA A 148 -13.80 8.59 -12.81
C ALA A 148 -13.27 9.34 -11.56
N ALA A 149 -14.15 9.96 -10.77
CA ALA A 149 -13.78 10.55 -9.48
C ALA A 149 -13.11 9.53 -8.53
N ARG A 150 -13.65 8.30 -8.46
CA ARG A 150 -13.02 7.21 -7.72
C ARG A 150 -11.65 6.85 -8.28
N GLY A 151 -11.51 6.78 -9.61
CA GLY A 151 -10.22 6.49 -10.26
C GLY A 151 -9.13 7.48 -9.85
N ILE A 152 -9.45 8.77 -9.78
CA ILE A 152 -8.53 9.82 -9.30
C ILE A 152 -8.16 9.60 -7.83
N ALA A 153 -9.12 9.32 -6.96
CA ALA A 153 -8.85 9.06 -5.54
C ALA A 153 -7.93 7.85 -5.34
N VAL A 154 -8.16 6.75 -6.07
CA VAL A 154 -7.33 5.55 -6.03
C VAL A 154 -5.92 5.81 -6.59
N GLN A 155 -5.77 6.68 -7.59
CA GLN A 155 -4.45 7.03 -8.11
C GLN A 155 -3.60 7.75 -7.05
N VAL A 156 -4.18 8.71 -6.33
CA VAL A 156 -3.50 9.39 -5.21
C VAL A 156 -3.20 8.42 -4.08
N GLU A 157 -4.17 7.56 -3.72
CA GLU A 157 -3.97 6.51 -2.73
C GLU A 157 -2.76 5.63 -3.04
N ASN A 158 -2.67 5.12 -4.27
CA ASN A 158 -1.58 4.26 -4.71
C ASN A 158 -0.22 4.96 -4.61
N ALA A 159 -0.14 6.23 -5.02
CA ALA A 159 1.09 7.01 -4.94
C ALA A 159 1.58 7.17 -3.48
N ILE A 160 0.67 7.47 -2.55
CA ILE A 160 1.00 7.63 -1.13
C ILE A 160 1.32 6.27 -0.50
N ASN A 161 0.55 5.23 -0.83
CA ASN A 161 0.72 3.89 -0.24
C ASN A 161 2.07 3.24 -0.59
N GLN A 162 2.67 3.62 -1.73
CA GLN A 162 3.99 3.14 -2.14
C GLN A 162 5.07 3.42 -1.07
N PHE A 163 5.02 4.57 -0.40
CA PHE A 163 5.96 4.90 0.67
C PHE A 163 5.84 3.92 1.85
N THR A 164 4.61 3.60 2.25
CA THR A 164 4.37 2.65 3.35
C THR A 164 4.79 1.24 2.98
N THR A 165 4.52 0.82 1.75
CA THR A 165 4.90 -0.49 1.22
C THR A 165 6.41 -0.70 1.25
N ASN A 166 7.19 0.31 0.87
CA ASN A 166 8.65 0.24 0.90
C ASN A 166 9.19 0.02 2.33
N ILE A 167 8.63 0.73 3.33
CA ILE A 167 9.02 0.52 4.74
C ILE A 167 8.62 -0.88 5.20
N GLN A 168 7.43 -1.34 4.89
CA GLN A 168 6.95 -2.66 5.27
C GLN A 168 7.80 -3.77 4.66
N THR A 169 8.17 -3.65 3.40
CA THR A 169 9.04 -4.61 2.71
C THR A 169 10.38 -4.79 3.44
N ALA A 170 10.94 -3.72 4.04
CA ALA A 170 12.16 -3.80 4.83
C ALA A 170 11.97 -4.43 6.22
N ILE A 171 10.78 -4.30 6.82
CA ILE A 171 10.51 -4.80 8.18
C ILE A 171 9.95 -6.22 8.17
N ASN A 172 9.19 -6.61 7.14
CA ASN A 172 8.50 -7.89 7.05
C ASN A 172 9.41 -9.11 7.27
N PRO A 173 10.62 -9.21 6.66
CA PRO A 173 11.53 -10.33 6.90
C PRO A 173 11.93 -10.46 8.37
N GLN A 174 12.09 -9.33 9.08
CA GLN A 174 12.46 -9.32 10.49
C GLN A 174 11.34 -9.85 11.40
N ILE A 175 10.08 -9.57 11.06
CA ILE A 175 8.92 -10.14 11.76
C ILE A 175 8.90 -11.66 11.56
N ILE A 176 9.06 -12.14 10.32
CA ILE A 176 9.06 -13.55 9.97
C ILE A 176 10.22 -14.28 10.68
N LYS A 177 11.42 -13.72 10.64
CA LYS A 177 12.62 -14.25 11.31
C LYS A 177 12.45 -14.34 12.82
N SER A 178 11.85 -13.32 13.45
CA SER A 178 11.60 -13.34 14.89
C SER A 178 10.62 -14.45 15.28
N TYR A 179 9.61 -14.73 14.43
CA TYR A 179 8.70 -15.85 14.62
C TYR A 179 9.39 -17.19 14.51
N SER A 180 10.20 -17.42 13.47
CA SER A 180 10.93 -18.67 13.25
C SER A 180 11.94 -18.98 14.37
N GLN A 181 12.48 -17.94 15.01
CA GLN A 181 13.36 -18.05 16.17
C GLN A 181 12.60 -18.20 17.51
N ASN A 182 11.25 -18.33 17.50
CA ASN A 182 10.40 -18.35 18.70
C ASN A 182 10.56 -17.12 19.61
N ASN A 183 11.08 -15.99 19.10
CA ASN A 183 11.24 -14.75 19.85
C ASN A 183 9.97 -13.88 19.73
N MET A 184 8.90 -14.29 20.44
CA MET A 184 7.60 -13.62 20.37
C MET A 184 7.66 -12.19 20.90
N HIS A 185 8.49 -11.92 21.91
CA HIS A 185 8.65 -10.57 22.46
C HIS A 185 9.19 -9.59 21.40
N ARG A 186 10.25 -9.99 20.68
CA ARG A 186 10.83 -9.20 19.57
C ARG A 186 9.82 -9.02 18.44
N MET A 187 9.10 -10.09 18.08
CA MET A 187 8.07 -10.04 17.03
C MET A 187 6.98 -9.04 17.37
N PHE A 188 6.42 -9.04 18.59
CA PHE A 188 5.40 -8.07 19.01
C PHE A 188 5.94 -6.64 19.04
N THR A 189 7.17 -6.45 19.47
CA THR A 189 7.82 -5.12 19.44
C THR A 189 7.92 -4.60 18.00
N LEU A 190 8.33 -5.45 17.05
CA LEU A 190 8.40 -5.09 15.63
C LEU A 190 7.02 -4.78 15.05
N ILE A 191 6.00 -5.58 15.35
CA ILE A 191 4.61 -5.33 14.89
C ILE A 191 4.13 -3.97 15.41
N PHE A 192 4.29 -3.68 16.71
CA PHE A 192 3.82 -2.44 17.31
C PHE A 192 4.58 -1.22 16.77
N ALA A 193 5.90 -1.30 16.66
CA ALA A 193 6.72 -0.23 16.10
C ALA A 193 6.39 0.01 14.63
N SER A 194 6.28 -1.06 13.82
CA SER A 194 5.94 -0.96 12.40
C SER A 194 4.54 -0.34 12.18
N SER A 195 3.53 -0.77 12.96
CA SER A 195 2.19 -0.18 12.88
C SER A 195 2.21 1.32 13.16
N LYS A 196 2.95 1.77 14.19
CA LYS A 196 3.07 3.20 14.54
C LYS A 196 3.82 3.98 13.45
N VAL A 197 5.01 3.52 13.06
CA VAL A 197 5.85 4.22 12.09
C VAL A 197 5.15 4.34 10.73
N CYS A 198 4.55 3.26 10.23
CA CYS A 198 3.78 3.30 8.99
C CYS A 198 2.57 4.23 9.09
N PHE A 199 1.88 4.24 10.22
CA PHE A 199 0.76 5.15 10.45
C PHE A 199 1.21 6.61 10.46
N TYR A 200 2.27 6.95 11.20
CA TYR A 200 2.76 8.35 11.28
C TYR A 200 3.27 8.85 9.94
N LEU A 201 4.00 8.02 9.18
CA LEU A 201 4.42 8.38 7.83
C LEU A 201 3.22 8.60 6.91
N MET A 202 2.25 7.68 6.96
CA MET A 202 1.03 7.79 6.15
C MET A 202 0.24 9.04 6.53
N TYR A 203 0.11 9.32 7.83
CA TYR A 203 -0.59 10.50 8.32
C TYR A 203 0.11 11.81 7.91
N LEU A 204 1.45 11.83 7.94
CA LEU A 204 2.25 12.95 7.47
C LEU A 204 2.00 13.29 6.00
N LEU A 205 1.84 12.27 5.15
CA LEU A 205 1.60 12.46 3.73
C LEU A 205 0.13 12.76 3.42
N THR A 206 -0.80 12.16 4.15
CA THR A 206 -2.23 12.25 3.83
C THR A 206 -2.91 13.47 4.41
N LEU A 207 -2.52 13.95 5.61
CA LEU A 207 -3.19 15.08 6.24
C LEU A 207 -3.15 16.35 5.37
N PRO A 208 -1.98 16.81 4.84
CA PRO A 208 -1.95 17.97 3.95
C PRO A 208 -2.77 17.76 2.68
N VAL A 209 -2.75 16.54 2.10
CA VAL A 209 -3.56 16.21 0.91
C VAL A 209 -5.06 16.23 1.23
N MET A 210 -5.48 15.81 2.42
CA MET A 210 -6.88 15.83 2.83
C MET A 210 -7.38 17.26 3.10
N LEU A 211 -6.57 18.11 3.71
CA LEU A 211 -6.93 19.51 3.98
C LEU A 211 -6.99 20.30 2.68
N GLU A 212 -5.96 20.24 1.86
CA GLU A 212 -5.83 21.02 0.63
C GLU A 212 -6.26 20.24 -0.64
N ALA A 213 -7.15 19.25 -0.49
CA ALA A 213 -7.59 18.39 -1.59
C ALA A 213 -8.14 19.18 -2.77
N THR A 214 -8.96 20.21 -2.51
CA THR A 214 -9.56 21.08 -3.53
C THR A 214 -8.48 21.84 -4.31
N PHE A 215 -7.51 22.40 -3.61
CA PHE A 215 -6.41 23.17 -4.21
C PHE A 215 -5.48 22.26 -5.05
N ILE A 216 -5.09 21.11 -4.50
CA ILE A 216 -4.21 20.13 -5.18
C ILE A 216 -4.89 19.62 -6.46
N LEU A 217 -6.16 19.20 -6.38
CA LEU A 217 -6.89 18.70 -7.53
C LEU A 217 -7.13 19.80 -8.58
N GLY A 218 -7.35 21.04 -8.15
CA GLY A 218 -7.48 22.20 -9.02
C GLY A 218 -6.21 22.47 -9.83
N ILE A 219 -5.02 22.40 -9.21
CA ILE A 219 -3.74 22.59 -9.91
C ILE A 219 -3.44 21.39 -10.82
N TRP A 220 -3.69 20.16 -10.35
CA TRP A 220 -3.31 18.96 -11.08
C TRP A 220 -4.21 18.69 -12.29
N LEU A 221 -5.53 18.78 -12.12
CA LEU A 221 -6.52 18.37 -13.13
C LEU A 221 -7.26 19.56 -13.75
N GLY A 222 -7.19 20.75 -13.14
CA GLY A 222 -7.99 21.90 -13.51
C GLY A 222 -9.47 21.68 -13.20
N LYS A 223 -10.16 20.87 -14.02
CA LYS A 223 -11.54 20.44 -13.78
C LYS A 223 -11.58 18.97 -13.41
N TYR A 224 -12.26 18.62 -12.35
CA TYR A 224 -12.44 17.25 -11.88
C TYR A 224 -13.93 16.98 -11.61
N PRO A 225 -14.37 15.70 -11.69
CA PRO A 225 -15.76 15.33 -11.43
C PRO A 225 -16.21 15.66 -10.00
N ASP A 226 -17.51 15.89 -9.84
CA ASP A 226 -18.12 16.03 -8.52
C ASP A 226 -17.79 14.80 -7.64
N HIS A 227 -17.86 14.97 -6.31
CA HIS A 227 -17.51 13.96 -5.30
C HIS A 227 -16.03 13.57 -5.20
N THR A 228 -15.14 14.00 -6.13
CA THR A 228 -13.70 13.61 -6.14
C THR A 228 -13.02 13.93 -4.81
N VAL A 229 -13.25 15.12 -4.25
CA VAL A 229 -12.65 15.55 -2.97
C VAL A 229 -13.08 14.65 -1.81
N ASN A 230 -14.39 14.36 -1.72
CA ASN A 230 -14.93 13.50 -0.67
C ASN A 230 -14.41 12.06 -0.79
N PHE A 231 -14.37 11.52 -2.01
CA PHE A 231 -13.83 10.19 -2.27
C PHE A 231 -12.36 10.11 -1.90
N LEU A 232 -11.57 11.12 -2.26
CA LEU A 232 -10.16 11.20 -1.91
C LEU A 232 -9.98 11.19 -0.39
N ARG A 233 -10.70 12.03 0.34
CA ARG A 233 -10.63 12.09 1.81
C ARG A 233 -10.99 10.75 2.46
N LEU A 234 -12.11 10.15 2.07
CA LEU A 234 -12.55 8.87 2.63
C LEU A 234 -11.61 7.71 2.27
N THR A 235 -11.09 7.68 1.04
CA THR A 235 -10.10 6.70 0.61
C THR A 235 -8.82 6.82 1.44
N LEU A 236 -8.30 8.03 1.64
CA LEU A 236 -7.10 8.26 2.44
C LEU A 236 -7.30 7.87 3.91
N ILE A 237 -8.47 8.14 4.51
CA ILE A 237 -8.81 7.66 5.86
C ILE A 237 -8.75 6.13 5.91
N ASN A 238 -9.36 5.45 4.93
CA ASN A 238 -9.33 3.99 4.85
C ASN A 238 -7.90 3.44 4.74
N THR A 239 -7.06 4.10 3.96
CA THR A 239 -5.67 3.69 3.74
C THR A 239 -4.82 3.88 4.99
N ILE A 240 -4.98 5.00 5.72
CA ILE A 240 -4.31 5.21 7.02
C ILE A 240 -4.68 4.08 8.00
N LEU A 241 -5.96 3.73 8.11
CA LEU A 241 -6.42 2.66 8.99
C LEU A 241 -5.81 1.29 8.60
N SER A 242 -5.64 1.04 7.31
CA SER A 242 -5.05 -0.21 6.81
C SER A 242 -3.59 -0.38 7.23
N THR A 243 -2.83 0.71 7.45
CA THR A 243 -1.43 0.63 7.90
C THR A 243 -1.28 0.00 9.28
N LEU A 244 -2.32 0.09 10.13
CA LEU A 244 -2.32 -0.49 11.48
C LEU A 244 -2.25 -2.01 11.46
N VAL A 245 -2.82 -2.64 10.45
CA VAL A 245 -3.02 -4.09 10.39
C VAL A 245 -2.08 -4.81 9.43
N ASN A 246 -1.39 -4.10 8.56
CA ASN A 246 -0.45 -4.70 7.62
C ASN A 246 0.66 -5.53 8.30
N PRO A 247 1.31 -5.07 9.40
CA PRO A 247 2.29 -5.89 10.12
C PRO A 247 1.69 -7.15 10.77
N MET A 248 0.40 -7.10 11.15
CA MET A 248 -0.32 -8.27 11.66
C MET A 248 -0.56 -9.30 10.57
N PHE A 249 -0.84 -8.85 9.34
CA PHE A 249 -0.95 -9.74 8.18
C PHE A 249 0.37 -10.49 7.93
N THR A 250 1.50 -9.78 7.96
CA THR A 250 2.84 -10.40 7.85
C THR A 250 3.08 -11.42 8.96
N ALA A 251 2.73 -11.10 10.21
CA ALA A 251 2.82 -12.04 11.33
C ALA A 251 1.93 -13.28 11.11
N ASN A 252 0.74 -13.12 10.56
CA ASN A 252 -0.13 -14.24 10.20
C ASN A 252 0.51 -15.13 9.12
N LEU A 253 1.09 -14.53 8.07
CA LEU A 253 1.81 -15.28 7.03
C LEU A 253 2.97 -16.10 7.64
N ALA A 254 3.72 -15.54 8.60
CA ALA A 254 4.80 -16.21 9.28
C ALA A 254 4.36 -17.49 10.03
N THR A 255 3.11 -17.52 10.52
CA THR A 255 2.57 -18.73 11.20
C THR A 255 2.28 -19.89 10.25
N GLY A 256 2.16 -19.64 8.95
CA GLY A 256 1.66 -20.60 7.96
C GLY A 256 0.16 -20.94 8.09
N LYS A 257 -0.50 -20.54 9.19
CA LYS A 257 -1.90 -20.86 9.49
C LYS A 257 -2.87 -19.80 8.94
N VAL A 258 -2.80 -19.56 7.64
CA VAL A 258 -3.53 -18.46 6.96
C VAL A 258 -5.03 -18.71 6.78
N ARG A 259 -5.49 -19.98 6.93
CA ARG A 259 -6.88 -20.38 6.68
C ARG A 259 -7.88 -19.51 7.45
N ILE A 260 -7.74 -19.40 8.76
CA ILE A 260 -8.69 -18.66 9.62
C ILE A 260 -8.72 -17.18 9.24
N TYR A 261 -7.54 -16.61 8.97
CA TYR A 261 -7.43 -15.21 8.58
C TYR A 261 -8.15 -14.94 7.27
N HIS A 262 -7.82 -15.70 6.21
CA HIS A 262 -8.43 -15.51 4.89
C HIS A 262 -9.94 -15.84 4.88
N THR A 263 -10.39 -16.80 5.68
CA THR A 263 -11.83 -17.09 5.79
C THR A 263 -12.55 -15.91 6.44
N LEU A 264 -12.13 -15.45 7.61
CA LEU A 264 -12.85 -14.39 8.34
C LEU A 264 -12.79 -13.04 7.61
N ILE A 265 -11.59 -12.62 7.18
CA ILE A 265 -11.43 -11.34 6.47
C ILE A 265 -12.02 -11.42 5.05
N GLY A 266 -11.87 -12.56 4.38
CA GLY A 266 -12.49 -12.79 3.07
C GLY A 266 -14.02 -12.76 3.14
N THR A 267 -14.63 -13.41 4.15
CA THR A 267 -16.08 -13.33 4.37
C THR A 267 -16.53 -11.90 4.65
N LEU A 268 -15.77 -11.13 5.46
CA LEU A 268 -16.08 -9.73 5.72
C LEU A 268 -16.11 -8.92 4.41
N ASN A 269 -15.12 -9.10 3.53
CA ASN A 269 -15.06 -8.44 2.23
C ASN A 269 -16.23 -8.83 1.33
N VAL A 270 -16.58 -10.12 1.25
CA VAL A 270 -17.69 -10.61 0.44
C VAL A 270 -19.04 -10.10 0.96
N VAL A 271 -19.25 -10.11 2.28
CA VAL A 271 -20.49 -9.62 2.91
C VAL A 271 -20.61 -8.10 2.77
N CYS A 272 -19.51 -7.37 2.72
CA CYS A 272 -19.54 -5.92 2.50
C CYS A 272 -20.20 -5.55 1.15
N MET A 273 -20.04 -6.38 0.11
CA MET A 273 -20.56 -6.09 -1.23
C MET A 273 -22.11 -6.01 -1.27
N PRO A 274 -22.90 -6.99 -0.79
CA PRO A 274 -24.36 -6.87 -0.74
C PRO A 274 -24.83 -5.75 0.21
N ILE A 275 -24.15 -5.51 1.32
CA ILE A 275 -24.47 -4.37 2.20
C ILE A 275 -24.28 -3.05 1.44
N THR A 276 -23.18 -2.91 0.71
CA THR A 276 -22.89 -1.75 -0.13
C THR A 276 -23.97 -1.54 -1.19
N TYR A 277 -24.44 -2.62 -1.84
CA TYR A 277 -25.55 -2.57 -2.79
C TYR A 277 -26.85 -2.04 -2.17
N VAL A 278 -27.21 -2.55 -1.00
CA VAL A 278 -28.43 -2.10 -0.29
C VAL A 278 -28.31 -0.63 0.14
N VAL A 279 -27.16 -0.23 0.67
CA VAL A 279 -26.92 1.13 1.14
C VAL A 279 -27.03 2.13 -0.01
N ILE A 280 -26.35 1.86 -1.15
CA ILE A 280 -26.42 2.81 -2.30
C ILE A 280 -27.84 2.88 -2.87
N ARG A 281 -28.57 1.76 -2.91
CA ARG A 281 -29.96 1.74 -3.39
C ARG A 281 -30.90 2.55 -2.49
N LEU A 282 -30.65 2.57 -1.19
CA LEU A 282 -31.49 3.29 -0.23
C LEU A 282 -31.14 4.79 -0.14
N THR A 283 -29.85 5.11 -0.19
CA THR A 283 -29.36 6.49 0.02
C THR A 283 -29.22 7.30 -1.26
N GLY A 284 -28.85 6.64 -2.37
CA GLY A 284 -28.48 7.32 -3.62
C GLY A 284 -27.22 8.18 -3.55
N ILE A 285 -26.52 8.20 -2.38
CA ILE A 285 -25.37 9.06 -2.13
C ILE A 285 -24.07 8.26 -2.34
N PRO A 286 -23.21 8.61 -3.31
CA PRO A 286 -22.01 7.84 -3.64
C PRO A 286 -20.98 7.73 -2.50
N GLU A 287 -20.86 8.76 -1.65
CA GLU A 287 -19.94 8.79 -0.50
C GLU A 287 -20.21 7.71 0.52
N THR A 288 -21.45 7.23 0.62
CA THR A 288 -21.84 6.17 1.56
C THR A 288 -21.11 4.86 1.31
N LEU A 289 -20.71 4.59 0.05
CA LEU A 289 -19.91 3.43 -0.32
C LEU A 289 -18.53 3.45 0.36
N PHE A 290 -17.87 4.60 0.31
CA PHE A 290 -16.55 4.79 0.92
C PHE A 290 -16.63 4.83 2.44
N LEU A 291 -17.66 5.47 2.99
CA LEU A 291 -17.90 5.46 4.44
C LEU A 291 -18.09 4.04 4.97
N LEU A 292 -18.87 3.22 4.25
CA LEU A 292 -19.05 1.82 4.61
C LEU A 292 -17.72 1.04 4.54
N THR A 293 -16.87 1.33 3.55
CA THR A 293 -15.52 0.75 3.46
C THR A 293 -14.69 1.07 4.71
N VAL A 294 -14.73 2.32 5.18
CA VAL A 294 -14.03 2.74 6.41
C VAL A 294 -14.57 1.97 7.64
N ILE A 295 -15.90 1.89 7.77
CA ILE A 295 -16.53 1.16 8.88
C ILE A 295 -16.14 -0.32 8.86
N MET A 296 -16.19 -0.97 7.69
CA MET A 296 -15.82 -2.37 7.53
C MET A 296 -14.33 -2.61 7.79
N ASN A 297 -13.46 -1.66 7.44
CA ASN A 297 -12.05 -1.75 7.79
C ASN A 297 -11.84 -1.65 9.31
N MET A 298 -12.57 -0.79 10.01
CA MET A 298 -12.54 -0.72 11.48
C MET A 298 -12.96 -2.07 12.11
N VAL A 299 -14.06 -2.67 11.64
CA VAL A 299 -14.46 -4.01 12.07
C VAL A 299 -13.36 -5.03 11.77
N GLY A 300 -12.75 -4.92 10.60
CA GLY A 300 -11.61 -5.75 10.18
C GLY A 300 -10.40 -5.63 11.09
N ILE A 301 -10.11 -4.45 11.66
CA ILE A 301 -9.03 -4.25 12.64
C ILE A 301 -9.30 -5.09 13.90
N PHE A 302 -10.51 -5.02 14.46
CA PHE A 302 -10.87 -5.81 15.64
C PHE A 302 -10.81 -7.31 15.38
N LEU A 303 -11.29 -7.77 14.22
CA LEU A 303 -11.19 -9.17 13.83
C LEU A 303 -9.74 -9.65 13.74
N ARG A 304 -8.85 -8.85 13.14
CA ARG A 304 -7.42 -9.17 13.04
C ARG A 304 -6.74 -9.24 14.40
N LEU A 305 -7.06 -8.32 15.31
CA LEU A 305 -6.58 -8.36 16.70
C LEU A 305 -7.02 -9.66 17.41
N PHE A 306 -8.26 -10.07 17.23
CA PHE A 306 -8.79 -11.32 17.79
C PHE A 306 -8.07 -12.54 17.21
N ILE A 307 -7.86 -12.57 15.89
CA ILE A 307 -7.12 -13.65 15.20
C ILE A 307 -5.70 -13.74 15.74
N MET A 308 -4.99 -12.62 15.86
CA MET A 308 -3.61 -12.56 16.36
C MET A 308 -3.51 -13.03 17.82
N ARG A 309 -4.48 -12.67 18.66
CA ARG A 309 -4.57 -13.18 20.04
C ARG A 309 -4.69 -14.70 20.04
N LYS A 310 -5.56 -15.25 19.20
CA LYS A 310 -5.82 -16.71 19.16
C LYS A 310 -4.65 -17.51 18.57
N GLN A 311 -3.95 -16.97 17.57
CA GLN A 311 -2.90 -17.69 16.85
C GLN A 311 -1.52 -17.61 17.48
N ILE A 312 -1.15 -16.44 17.97
CA ILE A 312 0.21 -16.14 18.46
C ILE A 312 0.22 -15.58 19.90
N GLY A 313 -0.92 -15.52 20.55
CA GLY A 313 -1.02 -15.01 21.93
C GLY A 313 -0.77 -13.50 22.04
N MET A 314 -0.96 -12.71 20.99
CA MET A 314 -0.69 -11.27 21.01
C MET A 314 -1.54 -10.55 22.07
N PRO A 315 -0.95 -9.78 22.99
CA PRO A 315 -1.67 -9.07 24.05
C PRO A 315 -2.41 -7.85 23.48
N ILE A 316 -3.73 -7.96 23.30
CA ILE A 316 -4.56 -6.90 22.70
C ILE A 316 -4.51 -5.62 23.56
N THR A 317 -4.59 -5.74 24.89
CA THR A 317 -4.51 -4.60 25.79
C THR A 317 -3.22 -3.81 25.64
N MET A 318 -2.10 -4.53 25.45
CA MET A 318 -0.80 -3.92 25.23
C MET A 318 -0.74 -3.20 23.87
N TRP A 319 -1.37 -3.77 22.83
CA TRP A 319 -1.46 -3.12 21.51
C TRP A 319 -2.32 -1.85 21.60
N LEU A 320 -3.48 -1.91 22.26
CA LEU A 320 -4.35 -0.74 22.45
C LEU A 320 -3.60 0.40 23.17
N HIS A 321 -2.87 0.08 24.22
CA HIS A 321 -2.11 1.07 25.00
C HIS A 321 -0.88 1.60 24.26
N LYS A 322 -0.06 0.70 23.67
CA LYS A 322 1.22 1.07 23.05
C LYS A 322 1.10 1.58 21.61
N VAL A 323 0.00 1.26 20.91
CA VAL A 323 -0.19 1.65 19.52
C VAL A 323 -1.36 2.62 19.40
N LEU A 324 -2.59 2.19 19.71
CA LEU A 324 -3.78 2.97 19.44
C LEU A 324 -3.81 4.29 20.23
N LEU A 325 -3.53 4.25 21.55
CA LEU A 325 -3.52 5.47 22.37
C LEU A 325 -2.52 6.51 21.86
N HIS A 326 -1.29 6.09 21.53
CA HIS A 326 -0.27 7.00 21.01
C HIS A 326 -0.66 7.57 19.65
N ILE A 327 -1.28 6.76 18.80
CA ILE A 327 -1.78 7.20 17.48
C ILE A 327 -2.87 8.26 17.66
N VAL A 328 -3.84 8.03 18.54
CA VAL A 328 -4.91 8.99 18.81
C VAL A 328 -4.33 10.32 19.30
N LEU A 329 -3.38 10.29 20.24
CA LEU A 329 -2.71 11.50 20.72
C LEU A 329 -1.99 12.25 19.58
N VAL A 330 -1.27 11.55 18.71
CA VAL A 330 -0.57 12.16 17.57
C VAL A 330 -1.55 12.73 16.56
N VAL A 331 -2.65 12.02 16.26
CA VAL A 331 -3.66 12.48 15.31
C VAL A 331 -4.27 13.81 15.76
N PHE A 332 -4.71 13.89 17.02
CA PHE A 332 -5.32 15.12 17.53
C PHE A 332 -4.28 16.25 17.64
N SER A 333 -3.14 16.02 18.28
CA SER A 333 -2.13 17.07 18.47
C SER A 333 -1.50 17.55 17.14
N GLY A 334 -1.32 16.63 16.17
CA GLY A 334 -0.74 16.96 14.87
C GLY A 334 -1.70 17.67 13.93
N ALA A 335 -3.03 17.49 14.10
CA ALA A 335 -4.04 18.12 13.24
C ALA A 335 -4.45 19.53 13.68
N ILE A 336 -4.38 19.86 14.97
CA ILE A 336 -4.96 21.09 15.53
C ILE A 336 -4.43 22.34 14.82
N ILE A 337 -3.12 22.54 14.80
CA ILE A 337 -2.53 23.77 14.22
C ILE A 337 -2.74 23.83 12.70
N PRO A 338 -2.47 22.76 11.90
CA PRO A 338 -2.77 22.79 10.48
C PRO A 338 -4.24 23.08 10.16
N PHE A 339 -5.16 22.52 10.95
CA PHE A 339 -6.59 22.73 10.75
C PHE A 339 -7.00 24.17 11.07
N ILE A 340 -6.46 24.78 12.13
CA ILE A 340 -6.69 26.17 12.46
C ILE A 340 -6.18 27.07 11.32
N LEU A 341 -4.96 26.85 10.83
CA LEU A 341 -4.41 27.61 9.71
C LEU A 341 -5.27 27.47 8.44
N TYR A 342 -5.72 26.26 8.16
CA TYR A 342 -6.64 26.01 7.03
C TYR A 342 -7.94 26.81 7.13
N CYS A 343 -8.52 26.94 8.34
CA CYS A 343 -9.74 27.69 8.56
C CYS A 343 -9.56 29.21 8.59
N MET A 344 -8.37 29.71 8.95
CA MET A 344 -8.12 31.15 9.13
C MET A 344 -7.58 31.84 7.88
N MET A 345 -7.04 31.10 6.93
CA MET A 345 -6.43 31.65 5.72
C MET A 345 -7.33 31.43 4.50
N ASP A 346 -7.40 32.42 3.61
CA ASP A 346 -8.11 32.34 2.34
C ASP A 346 -7.46 31.34 1.38
N ASP A 347 -8.19 30.88 0.35
CA ASP A 347 -7.77 29.93 -0.68
C ASP A 347 -6.67 30.52 -1.58
N THR A 348 -5.43 30.46 -1.08
CA THR A 348 -4.25 30.99 -1.74
C THR A 348 -3.11 29.99 -1.76
N VAL A 349 -2.15 30.18 -2.68
CA VAL A 349 -0.90 29.39 -2.72
C VAL A 349 -0.13 29.49 -1.40
N SER A 350 -0.18 30.64 -0.73
CA SER A 350 0.46 30.84 0.57
C SER A 350 -0.14 29.97 1.66
N ARG A 351 -1.50 29.79 1.68
CA ARG A 351 -2.17 28.87 2.60
C ARG A 351 -1.69 27.44 2.38
N PHE A 352 -1.64 26.99 1.14
CA PHE A 352 -1.18 25.64 0.81
C PHE A 352 0.23 25.36 1.40
N PHE A 353 1.20 26.23 1.16
CA PHE A 353 2.54 26.06 1.71
C PHE A 353 2.56 26.13 3.25
N ALA A 354 1.82 27.07 3.84
CA ALA A 354 1.74 27.22 5.30
C ALA A 354 1.15 25.96 5.96
N VAL A 355 0.05 25.44 5.42
CA VAL A 355 -0.59 24.20 5.91
C VAL A 355 0.32 22.99 5.74
N CYS A 356 0.97 22.84 4.58
CA CYS A 356 1.90 21.73 4.36
C CYS A 356 3.09 21.76 5.33
N ILE A 357 3.71 22.93 5.53
CA ILE A 357 4.82 23.10 6.47
C ILE A 357 4.36 22.85 7.91
N ALA A 358 3.20 23.38 8.30
CA ALA A 358 2.62 23.16 9.61
C ALA A 358 2.33 21.67 9.85
N CYS A 359 1.77 20.95 8.87
CA CYS A 359 1.57 19.50 8.93
C CYS A 359 2.89 18.76 9.18
N VAL A 360 3.93 19.06 8.40
CA VAL A 360 5.23 18.40 8.54
C VAL A 360 5.81 18.65 9.94
N ILE A 361 5.82 19.88 10.40
CA ILE A 361 6.38 20.24 11.73
C ILE A 361 5.55 19.61 12.85
N CYS A 362 4.23 19.83 12.87
CA CYS A 362 3.37 19.39 13.96
C CYS A 362 3.30 17.86 14.06
N ILE A 363 3.15 17.15 12.93
CA ILE A 363 3.09 15.68 12.95
C ILE A 363 4.43 15.10 13.33
N THR A 364 5.56 15.65 12.83
CA THR A 364 6.89 15.15 13.20
C THR A 364 7.16 15.35 14.70
N LEU A 365 6.87 16.53 15.23
CA LEU A 365 7.00 16.82 16.66
C LEU A 365 6.07 15.94 17.51
N ALA A 366 4.79 15.87 17.13
CA ALA A 366 3.81 15.02 17.83
C ALA A 366 4.23 13.54 17.82
N SER A 367 4.68 13.03 16.67
CA SER A 367 5.17 11.65 16.55
C SER A 367 6.38 11.40 17.42
N TYR A 368 7.32 12.34 17.49
CA TYR A 368 8.53 12.20 18.31
C TYR A 368 8.23 12.29 19.81
N PHE A 369 7.43 13.27 20.25
CA PHE A 369 7.20 13.50 21.68
C PHE A 369 6.07 12.62 22.26
N LEU A 370 5.01 12.37 21.51
CA LEU A 370 3.82 11.64 21.99
C LEU A 370 3.70 10.23 21.37
N GLY A 371 4.22 10.04 20.15
CA GLY A 371 4.05 8.81 19.40
C GLY A 371 5.06 7.72 19.74
N LEU A 372 6.31 8.08 20.04
CA LEU A 372 7.39 7.13 20.32
C LEU A 372 7.58 6.89 21.81
N ASN A 373 7.77 5.63 22.19
CA ASN A 373 8.19 5.26 23.54
C ASN A 373 9.66 5.68 23.79
N GLY A 374 10.06 5.81 25.05
CA GLY A 374 11.42 6.25 25.43
C GLY A 374 12.53 5.42 24.75
N HIS A 375 12.37 4.11 24.70
CA HIS A 375 13.34 3.22 24.05
C HIS A 375 13.38 3.41 22.51
N GLU A 376 12.23 3.56 21.86
CA GLU A 376 12.14 3.83 20.41
C GLU A 376 12.79 5.19 20.07
N ARG A 377 12.58 6.19 20.92
CA ARG A 377 13.19 7.51 20.77
C ARG A 377 14.71 7.46 20.88
N GLN A 378 15.24 6.75 21.89
CA GLN A 378 16.69 6.56 22.02
C GLN A 378 17.28 5.86 20.78
N MET A 379 16.65 4.79 20.30
CA MET A 379 17.12 4.08 19.09
C MET A 379 17.13 4.97 17.86
N MET A 380 16.11 5.83 17.67
CA MET A 380 16.10 6.79 16.56
C MET A 380 17.21 7.83 16.71
N THR A 381 17.37 8.40 17.89
CA THR A 381 18.37 9.43 18.15
C THR A 381 19.80 8.88 17.93
N CYS A 382 20.10 7.68 18.44
CA CYS A 382 21.40 7.02 18.22
C CYS A 382 21.66 6.79 16.73
N LYS A 383 20.68 6.29 15.97
CA LYS A 383 20.85 6.07 14.53
C LYS A 383 21.08 7.38 13.74
N VAL A 384 20.36 8.45 14.10
CA VAL A 384 20.56 9.76 13.46
C VAL A 384 21.96 10.29 13.75
N ILE A 385 22.45 10.16 14.98
CA ILE A 385 23.80 10.55 15.38
C ILE A 385 24.86 9.72 14.64
N ASP A 386 24.67 8.42 14.51
CA ASP A 386 25.56 7.52 13.78
C ASP A 386 25.64 7.87 12.29
N ILE A 387 24.51 8.20 11.66
CA ILE A 387 24.48 8.65 10.26
C ILE A 387 25.19 9.98 10.11
N TYR A 388 24.96 10.92 11.04
CA TYR A 388 25.65 12.21 11.06
C TYR A 388 27.16 12.03 11.19
N HIS A 389 27.63 11.22 12.14
CA HIS A 389 29.06 10.93 12.32
C HIS A 389 29.69 10.20 11.13
N LYS A 390 28.96 9.29 10.47
CA LYS A 390 29.44 8.65 9.23
C LYS A 390 29.58 9.61 8.07
N LYS A 391 28.72 10.63 7.98
CA LYS A 391 28.72 11.60 6.89
C LYS A 391 29.80 12.68 7.08
N PHE A 392 30.20 12.99 8.32
CA PHE A 392 31.23 13.98 8.64
C PHE A 392 32.63 13.38 8.90
N ARG A 393 32.76 12.02 8.87
CA ARG A 393 34.06 11.34 8.92
C ARG A 393 34.60 10.94 7.53
N ARG A 394 33.90 11.31 6.49
CA ARG A 394 34.40 11.32 5.10
C ARG A 394 34.66 12.78 4.67
#